data_7d18884180a805c71f4b0b3634da98f1
#
_entry.id   7d18884180a805c71f4b0b3634da98f1
#
_cell.length_a   1.000
_cell.length_b   1.000
_cell.length_c   1.000
_cell.angle_alpha   90.00
_cell.angle_beta   90.00
_cell.angle_gamma   90.00
#
_symmetry.space_group_name_H-M   'P 1'
#
loop_
_entity.id
_entity.type
_entity.pdbx_description
1 polymer ?
#
loop_
_entity_poly.entity_id
_entity_poly.type
_entity_poly.pdbx_seq_one_letter_code
_entity_poly.pdbx_strand_id
1 'polypeptide(L)'
;MSEALLEEFGPEDERLEAINDRLSELDPVGAEPRARKILSGLGFSDSLVPMDRATKHMSGGWRMRVSLAQALFAAPELLLLDEPTNHLDLEACVWLEDHLASYPKCLLVVSHSQDFLNAVCTHTVWLHNGTLTYYGGNYANFVSTVAEEERLQLKVYEKQQADMEKLSDFVRVNKANGVASSAKSKKKVLEKLEDDAVEKPKLREPTLTFQFPECSRLAPPVMPFEEVSFSYSGKKADHLYEDLNLGVDCDSRVALVGPNGCGKSTLLKLMSGELTPTEGSVKKHPHCSLGLYHQHSTDVLDLDMAPLPFMRKMFPPDKFKKTEEWWRGYLALFGFSKEQQGSPMGMLSDGQRSRIAFAMLAMKEHTVLLLDEPTNHLDVDAVDGLAAAIKGFGGGVVLVSHDFRLIDQVANEIWVCEKKGVRKYQGDIHAYKKELAKKMATHKV
;
A
#
# COMPACT_ATOMS: atom_id res chain seq x y z
N MET A 1 -19.36 41.17 -2.41
CA MET A 1 -18.48 42.05 -3.25
C MET A 1 -19.27 42.65 -4.41
N SER A 2 -20.04 41.89 -5.18
CA SER A 2 -20.90 42.44 -6.26
C SER A 2 -22.01 43.35 -5.74
N GLU A 3 -22.71 42.97 -4.65
CA GLU A 3 -23.75 43.82 -4.01
C GLU A 3 -23.18 45.16 -3.49
N ALA A 4 -21.99 45.12 -2.86
CA ALA A 4 -21.35 46.35 -2.37
C ALA A 4 -20.90 47.27 -3.52
N LEU A 5 -20.48 46.72 -4.66
CA LEU A 5 -20.12 47.49 -5.85
C LEU A 5 -21.37 48.07 -6.55
N LEU A 6 -22.48 47.33 -6.57
CA LEU A 6 -23.77 47.77 -7.09
C LEU A 6 -24.31 48.97 -6.30
N GLU A 7 -24.19 48.94 -4.96
CA GLU A 7 -24.62 50.02 -4.08
C GLU A 7 -23.73 51.26 -4.19
N GLU A 8 -22.39 51.06 -4.40
CA GLU A 8 -21.41 52.17 -4.37
C GLU A 8 -21.19 52.83 -5.74
N PHE A 9 -21.24 52.07 -6.85
CA PHE A 9 -20.84 52.54 -8.19
C PHE A 9 -21.94 52.37 -9.26
N GLY A 10 -23.06 51.71 -8.94
CA GLY A 10 -24.17 51.49 -9.88
C GLY A 10 -23.96 50.29 -10.85
N PRO A 11 -24.99 49.98 -11.67
CA PRO A 11 -25.00 48.78 -12.49
C PRO A 11 -24.10 48.79 -13.74
N GLU A 12 -23.52 49.94 -14.11
CA GLU A 12 -22.67 50.09 -15.33
C GLU A 12 -21.17 50.00 -15.03
N ASP A 13 -20.76 49.59 -13.83
CA ASP A 13 -19.32 49.45 -13.51
C ASP A 13 -18.68 48.24 -14.21
N GLU A 14 -17.65 48.46 -14.98
CA GLU A 14 -16.90 47.38 -15.73
C GLU A 14 -16.42 46.25 -14.81
N ARG A 15 -16.18 46.53 -13.52
CA ARG A 15 -15.79 45.49 -12.53
C ARG A 15 -16.94 44.54 -12.22
N LEU A 16 -18.21 44.99 -12.33
CA LEU A 16 -19.38 44.13 -12.16
C LEU A 16 -19.52 43.14 -13.30
N GLU A 17 -19.26 43.56 -14.54
CA GLU A 17 -19.26 42.67 -15.70
C GLU A 17 -18.19 41.57 -15.54
N ALA A 18 -16.96 41.90 -15.20
CA ALA A 18 -15.89 40.97 -14.93
C ALA A 18 -16.20 40.03 -13.74
N ILE A 19 -16.88 40.50 -12.70
CA ILE A 19 -17.31 39.68 -11.56
C ILE A 19 -18.45 38.74 -11.97
N ASN A 20 -19.42 39.22 -12.76
CA ASN A 20 -20.53 38.38 -13.23
C ASN A 20 -20.05 37.31 -14.23
N ASP A 21 -19.12 37.64 -15.11
CA ASP A 21 -18.49 36.67 -15.98
C ASP A 21 -17.77 35.59 -15.15
N ARG A 22 -17.04 36.01 -14.14
CA ARG A 22 -16.36 35.08 -13.22
C ARG A 22 -17.31 34.22 -12.40
N LEU A 23 -18.43 34.80 -11.94
CA LEU A 23 -19.48 34.06 -11.26
C LEU A 23 -20.19 33.08 -12.20
N SER A 24 -20.40 33.46 -13.46
CA SER A 24 -20.98 32.56 -14.47
C SER A 24 -20.03 31.37 -14.80
N GLU A 25 -18.71 31.61 -14.89
CA GLU A 25 -17.71 30.55 -15.03
C GLU A 25 -17.70 29.59 -13.84
N LEU A 26 -17.92 30.11 -12.62
CA LEU A 26 -17.90 29.31 -11.39
C LEU A 26 -19.19 28.49 -11.19
N ASP A 27 -20.25 28.78 -11.95
CA ASP A 27 -21.56 28.13 -11.85
C ASP A 27 -22.04 27.99 -10.38
N PRO A 28 -22.39 29.09 -9.70
CA PRO A 28 -22.72 29.06 -8.27
C PRO A 28 -23.95 28.20 -7.95
N VAL A 29 -24.87 28.04 -8.90
CA VAL A 29 -26.08 27.20 -8.73
C VAL A 29 -25.71 25.71 -8.76
N GLY A 30 -24.80 25.30 -9.64
CA GLY A 30 -24.32 23.93 -9.73
C GLY A 30 -23.19 23.59 -8.73
N ALA A 31 -22.59 24.58 -8.07
CA ALA A 31 -21.44 24.41 -7.20
C ALA A 31 -21.74 23.51 -6.00
N GLU A 32 -22.84 23.74 -5.27
CA GLU A 32 -23.20 22.93 -4.10
C GLU A 32 -23.54 21.48 -4.47
N PRO A 33 -24.38 21.18 -5.46
CA PRO A 33 -24.62 19.81 -5.92
C PRO A 33 -23.32 19.09 -6.33
N ARG A 34 -22.42 19.79 -7.04
CA ARG A 34 -21.11 19.25 -7.45
C ARG A 34 -20.23 18.94 -6.24
N ALA A 35 -20.15 19.82 -5.26
CA ALA A 35 -19.42 19.60 -4.02
C ALA A 35 -19.99 18.41 -3.23
N ARG A 36 -21.32 18.34 -3.08
CA ARG A 36 -21.98 17.23 -2.40
C ARG A 36 -21.72 15.89 -3.10
N LYS A 37 -21.72 15.85 -4.43
CA LYS A 37 -21.42 14.67 -5.22
C LYS A 37 -19.98 14.18 -4.98
N ILE A 38 -19.00 15.08 -4.96
CA ILE A 38 -17.59 14.73 -4.68
C ILE A 38 -17.45 14.23 -3.25
N LEU A 39 -18.02 14.92 -2.27
CA LEU A 39 -17.97 14.51 -0.86
C LEU A 39 -18.65 13.15 -0.65
N SER A 40 -19.82 12.92 -1.24
CA SER A 40 -20.51 11.61 -1.18
C SER A 40 -19.64 10.50 -1.76
N GLY A 41 -19.01 10.73 -2.91
CA GLY A 41 -18.08 9.78 -3.52
C GLY A 41 -16.86 9.46 -2.66
N LEU A 42 -16.41 10.41 -1.86
CA LEU A 42 -15.34 10.22 -0.87
C LEU A 42 -15.81 9.64 0.47
N GLY A 43 -17.07 9.19 0.56
CA GLY A 43 -17.62 8.46 1.69
C GLY A 43 -18.28 9.32 2.76
N PHE A 44 -18.49 10.62 2.52
CA PHE A 44 -19.28 11.46 3.42
C PHE A 44 -20.77 11.13 3.30
N SER A 45 -21.42 10.91 4.43
CA SER A 45 -22.85 10.64 4.53
C SER A 45 -23.38 11.07 5.88
N ASP A 46 -24.67 11.31 5.99
CA ASP A 46 -25.31 11.72 7.26
C ASP A 46 -25.17 10.65 8.35
N SER A 47 -25.03 9.37 7.96
CA SER A 47 -24.88 8.26 8.88
C SER A 47 -23.47 8.08 9.42
N LEU A 48 -22.43 8.51 8.69
CA LEU A 48 -21.02 8.34 9.05
C LEU A 48 -20.40 9.67 9.49
N VAL A 49 -20.26 10.59 8.56
CA VAL A 49 -19.75 11.95 8.79
C VAL A 49 -20.60 12.92 7.98
N PRO A 50 -21.47 13.69 8.63
CA PRO A 50 -22.29 14.68 7.95
C PRO A 50 -21.44 15.71 7.19
N MET A 51 -21.87 16.10 5.99
CA MET A 51 -21.14 17.02 5.12
C MET A 51 -21.00 18.42 5.74
N ASP A 52 -21.94 18.79 6.61
CA ASP A 52 -21.96 20.10 7.32
C ASP A 52 -21.12 20.08 8.62
N ARG A 53 -20.47 18.96 8.95
CA ARG A 53 -19.64 18.87 10.14
C ARG A 53 -18.38 19.73 10.01
N ALA A 54 -18.11 20.57 11.02
CA ALA A 54 -16.92 21.41 11.04
C ALA A 54 -15.62 20.57 10.98
N THR A 55 -14.71 20.91 10.07
CA THR A 55 -13.47 20.16 9.80
C THR A 55 -12.55 20.01 11.01
N LYS A 56 -12.60 20.97 11.96
CA LYS A 56 -11.87 20.90 13.25
C LYS A 56 -12.25 19.68 14.11
N HIS A 57 -13.44 19.13 13.92
CA HIS A 57 -13.95 17.96 14.64
C HIS A 57 -13.78 16.65 13.87
N MET A 58 -13.09 16.70 12.73
CA MET A 58 -12.81 15.54 11.90
C MET A 58 -11.43 14.94 12.25
N SER A 59 -11.31 13.62 12.12
CA SER A 59 -10.00 12.94 12.21
C SER A 59 -9.07 13.34 11.06
N GLY A 60 -7.78 13.00 11.17
CA GLY A 60 -6.78 13.28 10.12
C GLY A 60 -7.19 12.75 8.75
N GLY A 61 -7.64 11.51 8.67
CA GLY A 61 -8.09 10.89 7.42
C GLY A 61 -9.29 11.60 6.78
N TRP A 62 -10.27 12.03 7.57
CA TRP A 62 -11.40 12.80 7.05
C TRP A 62 -10.99 14.20 6.58
N ARG A 63 -10.05 14.86 7.26
CA ARG A 63 -9.50 16.13 6.79
C ARG A 63 -8.75 15.98 5.47
N MET A 64 -8.00 14.88 5.28
CA MET A 64 -7.35 14.56 4.00
C MET A 64 -8.38 14.39 2.88
N ARG A 65 -9.50 13.71 3.13
CA ARG A 65 -10.59 13.57 2.16
C ARG A 65 -11.23 14.92 1.80
N VAL A 66 -11.36 15.85 2.75
CA VAL A 66 -11.82 17.22 2.46
C VAL A 66 -10.82 17.95 1.56
N SER A 67 -9.52 17.86 1.84
CA SER A 67 -8.48 18.47 1.00
C SER A 67 -8.49 17.90 -0.42
N LEU A 68 -8.66 16.58 -0.56
CA LEU A 68 -8.82 15.93 -1.86
C LEU A 68 -10.09 16.44 -2.57
N ALA A 69 -11.23 16.53 -1.85
CA ALA A 69 -12.47 17.06 -2.39
C ALA A 69 -12.30 18.49 -2.91
N GLN A 70 -11.57 19.35 -2.20
CA GLN A 70 -11.27 20.72 -2.63
C GLN A 70 -10.47 20.75 -3.93
N ALA A 71 -9.44 19.89 -4.07
CA ALA A 71 -8.64 19.80 -5.28
C ALA A 71 -9.48 19.32 -6.48
N LEU A 72 -10.31 18.30 -6.28
CA LEU A 72 -11.22 17.77 -7.31
C LEU A 72 -12.31 18.80 -7.70
N PHE A 73 -12.85 19.52 -6.72
CA PHE A 73 -13.86 20.55 -6.96
C PHE A 73 -13.30 21.73 -7.77
N ALA A 74 -12.08 22.16 -7.46
CA ALA A 74 -11.39 23.25 -8.18
C ALA A 74 -11.13 22.91 -9.66
N ALA A 75 -11.03 21.62 -10.00
CA ALA A 75 -10.80 21.09 -11.35
C ALA A 75 -9.75 21.90 -12.15
N PRO A 76 -8.49 22.06 -11.66
CA PRO A 76 -7.46 22.87 -12.29
C PRO A 76 -7.03 22.29 -13.65
N GLU A 77 -6.33 23.10 -14.48
CA GLU A 77 -5.75 22.61 -15.75
C GLU A 77 -4.69 21.51 -15.53
N LEU A 78 -3.96 21.59 -14.44
CA LEU A 78 -3.01 20.56 -13.98
C LEU A 78 -3.33 20.18 -12.55
N LEU A 79 -3.80 18.96 -12.35
CA LEU A 79 -4.06 18.38 -11.04
C LEU A 79 -2.88 17.51 -10.62
N LEU A 80 -2.30 17.82 -9.46
CA LEU A 80 -1.18 17.08 -8.87
C LEU A 80 -1.68 16.32 -7.64
N LEU A 81 -1.55 14.99 -7.63
CA LEU A 81 -1.97 14.15 -6.53
C LEU A 81 -0.80 13.27 -6.07
N ASP A 82 -0.51 13.34 -4.78
CA ASP A 82 0.48 12.50 -4.12
C ASP A 82 -0.21 11.53 -3.16
N GLU A 83 -0.10 10.22 -3.45
CA GLU A 83 -0.73 9.13 -2.71
C GLU A 83 -2.22 9.36 -2.37
N PRO A 84 -3.09 9.67 -3.37
CA PRO A 84 -4.46 10.08 -3.11
C PRO A 84 -5.35 8.94 -2.57
N THR A 85 -4.91 7.68 -2.70
CA THR A 85 -5.63 6.51 -2.21
C THR A 85 -5.41 6.24 -0.72
N ASN A 86 -4.39 6.86 -0.10
CA ASN A 86 -4.14 6.70 1.32
C ASN A 86 -5.33 7.18 2.14
N HIS A 87 -5.71 6.43 3.16
CA HIS A 87 -6.85 6.67 4.05
C HIS A 87 -8.24 6.61 3.39
N LEU A 88 -8.33 6.22 2.11
CA LEU A 88 -9.60 5.92 1.47
C LEU A 88 -9.98 4.45 1.73
N ASP A 89 -11.28 4.17 1.87
CA ASP A 89 -11.78 2.80 1.83
C ASP A 89 -11.97 2.34 0.37
N LEU A 90 -12.21 1.05 0.19
CA LEU A 90 -12.36 0.46 -1.14
C LEU A 90 -13.45 1.14 -1.97
N GLU A 91 -14.55 1.58 -1.35
CA GLU A 91 -15.62 2.30 -2.03
C GLU A 91 -15.13 3.64 -2.56
N ALA A 92 -14.51 4.46 -1.71
CA ALA A 92 -13.97 5.76 -2.10
C ALA A 92 -12.84 5.62 -3.15
N CYS A 93 -12.00 4.57 -3.05
CA CYS A 93 -10.98 4.30 -4.07
C CYS A 93 -11.59 4.01 -5.44
N VAL A 94 -12.61 3.13 -5.52
CA VAL A 94 -13.31 2.82 -6.78
C VAL A 94 -13.97 4.05 -7.36
N TRP A 95 -14.59 4.88 -6.52
CA TRP A 95 -15.18 6.14 -6.97
C TRP A 95 -14.12 7.11 -7.51
N LEU A 96 -12.99 7.23 -6.82
CA LEU A 96 -11.91 8.12 -7.24
C LEU A 96 -11.28 7.66 -8.56
N GLU A 97 -11.10 6.35 -8.75
CA GLU A 97 -10.67 5.75 -10.02
C GLU A 97 -11.59 6.18 -11.17
N ASP A 98 -12.93 6.01 -11.02
CA ASP A 98 -13.91 6.35 -12.05
C ASP A 98 -13.95 7.87 -12.33
N HIS A 99 -13.83 8.68 -11.28
CA HIS A 99 -13.81 10.13 -11.39
C HIS A 99 -12.57 10.64 -12.13
N LEU A 100 -11.38 10.14 -11.79
CA LEU A 100 -10.12 10.57 -12.39
C LEU A 100 -9.87 9.99 -13.77
N ALA A 101 -10.36 8.76 -14.07
CA ALA A 101 -10.32 8.20 -15.41
C ALA A 101 -11.07 9.06 -16.43
N SER A 102 -12.08 9.80 -15.99
CA SER A 102 -12.85 10.73 -16.83
C SER A 102 -12.39 12.18 -16.70
N TYR A 103 -11.27 12.47 -16.03
CA TYR A 103 -10.77 13.83 -15.85
C TYR A 103 -10.33 14.44 -17.18
N PRO A 104 -10.93 15.58 -17.62
CA PRO A 104 -10.73 16.08 -18.99
C PRO A 104 -9.43 16.87 -19.22
N LYS A 105 -8.69 17.13 -18.16
CA LYS A 105 -7.48 17.96 -18.17
C LYS A 105 -6.24 17.15 -17.80
N CYS A 106 -5.11 17.82 -17.57
CA CYS A 106 -3.87 17.14 -17.22
C CYS A 106 -3.87 16.67 -15.76
N LEU A 107 -3.51 15.40 -15.53
CA LEU A 107 -3.40 14.77 -14.23
C LEU A 107 -2.00 14.17 -14.07
N LEU A 108 -1.31 14.51 -12.99
CA LEU A 108 -0.09 13.85 -12.56
C LEU A 108 -0.32 13.22 -11.19
N VAL A 109 -0.13 11.90 -11.11
CA VAL A 109 -0.36 11.10 -9.91
C VAL A 109 0.92 10.40 -9.50
N VAL A 110 1.24 10.45 -8.21
CA VAL A 110 2.20 9.57 -7.56
C VAL A 110 1.42 8.59 -6.70
N SER A 111 1.59 7.29 -6.90
CA SER A 111 0.92 6.27 -6.09
C SER A 111 1.67 4.95 -6.10
N HIS A 112 1.51 4.19 -5.01
CA HIS A 112 1.97 2.81 -4.87
C HIS A 112 0.86 1.79 -5.19
N SER A 113 -0.39 2.23 -5.40
CA SER A 113 -1.50 1.36 -5.78
C SER A 113 -1.47 1.08 -7.29
N GLN A 114 -1.05 -0.14 -7.65
CA GLN A 114 -0.96 -0.56 -9.06
C GLN A 114 -2.32 -0.57 -9.76
N ASP A 115 -3.37 -1.03 -9.05
CA ASP A 115 -4.73 -1.06 -9.60
C ASP A 115 -5.24 0.33 -9.93
N PHE A 116 -4.98 1.28 -9.03
CA PHE A 116 -5.32 2.68 -9.23
C PHE A 116 -4.57 3.29 -10.43
N LEU A 117 -3.24 3.07 -10.52
CA LEU A 117 -2.44 3.54 -11.66
C LEU A 117 -2.91 2.90 -12.98
N ASN A 118 -3.28 1.63 -12.96
CA ASN A 118 -3.80 0.93 -14.14
C ASN A 118 -5.15 1.48 -14.61
N ALA A 119 -6.00 1.88 -13.68
CA ALA A 119 -7.34 2.39 -13.99
C ALA A 119 -7.31 3.84 -14.51
N VAL A 120 -6.38 4.66 -14.01
CA VAL A 120 -6.40 6.12 -14.21
C VAL A 120 -5.36 6.59 -15.22
N CYS A 121 -4.14 6.02 -15.21
CA CYS A 121 -3.00 6.57 -15.95
C CYS A 121 -2.95 6.06 -17.40
N THR A 122 -2.68 6.98 -18.31
CA THR A 122 -2.44 6.72 -19.74
C THR A 122 -0.95 6.65 -20.09
N HIS A 123 -0.10 7.21 -19.24
CA HIS A 123 1.36 7.22 -19.34
C HIS A 123 1.97 6.96 -17.98
N THR A 124 3.14 6.33 -17.96
CA THR A 124 3.90 6.08 -16.72
C THR A 124 5.25 6.76 -16.82
N VAL A 125 5.60 7.51 -15.78
CA VAL A 125 6.93 8.14 -15.64
C VAL A 125 7.68 7.43 -14.53
N TRP A 126 8.79 6.79 -14.88
CA TRP A 126 9.61 6.05 -13.94
C TRP A 126 10.78 6.90 -13.46
N LEU A 127 10.80 7.21 -12.17
CA LEU A 127 11.93 7.83 -11.50
C LEU A 127 12.89 6.75 -11.02
N HIS A 128 14.03 6.61 -11.70
CA HIS A 128 15.05 5.63 -11.38
C HIS A 128 16.45 6.21 -11.49
N ASN A 129 17.32 5.95 -10.52
CA ASN A 129 18.70 6.46 -10.47
C ASN A 129 18.83 7.98 -10.72
N GLY A 130 17.86 8.77 -10.22
CA GLY A 130 17.85 10.23 -10.39
C GLY A 130 17.46 10.72 -11.79
N THR A 131 16.99 9.82 -12.66
CA THR A 131 16.51 10.13 -14.01
C THR A 131 15.03 9.79 -14.16
N LEU A 132 14.34 10.52 -15.06
CA LEU A 132 12.95 10.28 -15.42
C LEU A 132 12.89 9.61 -16.79
N THR A 133 12.29 8.43 -16.85
CA THR A 133 12.03 7.71 -18.11
C THR A 133 10.53 7.63 -18.35
N TYR A 134 10.10 7.91 -19.58
CA TYR A 134 8.69 8.01 -19.97
C TYR A 134 8.28 6.75 -20.74
N TYR A 135 7.17 6.14 -20.31
CA TYR A 135 6.55 4.98 -20.94
C TYR A 135 5.12 5.30 -21.34
N GLY A 136 4.73 4.94 -22.56
CA GLY A 136 3.33 5.01 -22.99
C GLY A 136 2.53 3.84 -22.43
N GLY A 137 1.27 4.09 -22.11
CA GLY A 137 0.40 3.09 -21.52
C GLY A 137 0.33 3.17 -19.98
N ASN A 138 -0.50 2.30 -19.41
CA ASN A 138 -0.71 2.22 -17.96
C ASN A 138 0.45 1.49 -17.26
N TYR A 139 0.34 1.34 -15.96
CA TYR A 139 1.38 0.71 -15.14
C TYR A 139 1.67 -0.75 -15.56
N ALA A 140 0.67 -1.54 -15.95
CA ALA A 140 0.88 -2.92 -16.41
C ALA A 140 1.70 -2.98 -17.70
N ASN A 141 1.45 -2.07 -18.65
CA ASN A 141 2.24 -1.94 -19.87
C ASN A 141 3.69 -1.54 -19.56
N PHE A 142 3.88 -0.60 -18.63
CA PHE A 142 5.20 -0.20 -18.13
C PHE A 142 5.98 -1.41 -17.59
N VAL A 143 5.37 -2.18 -16.65
CA VAL A 143 6.01 -3.35 -16.04
C VAL A 143 6.41 -4.39 -17.09
N SER A 144 5.53 -4.67 -18.05
CA SER A 144 5.82 -5.65 -19.11
C SER A 144 6.93 -5.16 -20.05
N THR A 145 6.96 -3.86 -20.38
CA THR A 145 7.99 -3.27 -21.24
C THR A 145 9.35 -3.32 -20.55
N VAL A 146 9.43 -2.88 -19.29
CA VAL A 146 10.69 -2.91 -18.52
C VAL A 146 11.20 -4.35 -18.36
N ALA A 147 10.33 -5.32 -18.06
CA ALA A 147 10.71 -6.72 -17.94
C ALA A 147 11.27 -7.29 -19.27
N GLU A 148 10.72 -6.84 -20.42
CA GLU A 148 11.22 -7.25 -21.73
C GLU A 148 12.56 -6.57 -22.04
N GLU A 149 12.72 -5.28 -21.75
CA GLU A 149 13.98 -4.55 -21.89
C GLU A 149 15.10 -5.19 -21.05
N GLU A 150 14.84 -5.49 -19.80
CA GLU A 150 15.77 -6.17 -18.89
C GLU A 150 16.17 -7.56 -19.40
N ARG A 151 15.19 -8.31 -19.92
CA ARG A 151 15.44 -9.64 -20.52
C ARG A 151 16.32 -9.55 -21.76
N LEU A 152 16.08 -8.56 -22.61
CA LEU A 152 16.88 -8.34 -23.82
C LEU A 152 18.30 -7.89 -23.44
N GLN A 153 18.42 -6.95 -22.51
CA GLN A 153 19.73 -6.49 -22.02
C GLN A 153 20.53 -7.65 -21.40
N LEU A 154 19.88 -8.52 -20.61
CA LEU A 154 20.53 -9.69 -20.03
C LEU A 154 21.08 -10.63 -21.11
N LYS A 155 20.31 -10.92 -22.17
CA LYS A 155 20.76 -11.75 -23.31
C LYS A 155 21.95 -11.11 -24.03
N VAL A 156 21.94 -9.80 -24.25
CA VAL A 156 23.05 -9.08 -24.89
C VAL A 156 24.28 -9.17 -23.99
N TYR A 157 24.12 -8.95 -22.68
CA TYR A 157 25.20 -9.06 -21.71
C TYR A 157 25.81 -10.47 -21.68
N GLU A 158 24.99 -11.52 -21.57
CA GLU A 158 25.43 -12.91 -21.56
C GLU A 158 26.21 -13.28 -22.84
N LYS A 159 25.69 -12.86 -24.00
CA LYS A 159 26.37 -13.07 -25.29
C LYS A 159 27.71 -12.36 -25.33
N GLN A 160 27.76 -11.09 -24.91
CA GLN A 160 28.99 -10.31 -24.88
C GLN A 160 30.04 -10.93 -23.94
N GLN A 161 29.62 -11.38 -22.75
CA GLN A 161 30.49 -12.08 -21.80
C GLN A 161 31.07 -13.37 -22.39
N ALA A 162 30.23 -14.19 -23.04
CA ALA A 162 30.67 -15.43 -23.70
C ALA A 162 31.65 -15.17 -24.85
N ASP A 163 31.43 -14.08 -25.61
CA ASP A 163 32.35 -13.71 -26.70
C ASP A 163 33.68 -13.15 -26.14
N MET A 164 33.65 -12.37 -25.05
CA MET A 164 34.83 -11.88 -24.35
C MET A 164 35.64 -13.04 -23.74
N GLU A 165 35.00 -14.03 -23.13
CA GLU A 165 35.64 -15.22 -22.57
C GLU A 165 36.36 -16.02 -23.67
N LYS A 166 35.68 -16.31 -24.78
CA LYS A 166 36.27 -16.98 -25.94
C LYS A 166 37.48 -16.23 -26.52
N LEU A 167 37.40 -14.92 -26.66
CA LEU A 167 38.51 -14.08 -27.14
C LEU A 167 39.67 -14.05 -26.16
N SER A 168 39.39 -13.98 -24.86
CA SER A 168 40.39 -14.02 -23.79
C SER A 168 41.16 -15.37 -23.81
N ASP A 169 40.40 -16.46 -23.92
CA ASP A 169 41.03 -17.80 -24.02
C ASP A 169 41.87 -17.96 -25.28
N PHE A 170 41.35 -17.47 -26.43
CA PHE A 170 42.11 -17.46 -27.67
C PHE A 170 43.41 -16.64 -27.55
N VAL A 171 43.37 -15.47 -26.94
CA VAL A 171 44.56 -14.61 -26.71
C VAL A 171 45.54 -15.32 -25.80
N ARG A 172 45.06 -15.99 -24.71
CA ARG A 172 45.88 -16.73 -23.75
C ARG A 172 46.61 -17.90 -24.40
N VAL A 173 45.89 -18.73 -25.19
CA VAL A 173 46.47 -19.89 -25.87
C VAL A 173 47.49 -19.48 -26.94
N ASN A 174 47.14 -18.47 -27.80
CA ASN A 174 48.06 -18.05 -28.87
C ASN A 174 49.29 -17.32 -28.34
N LYS A 175 49.20 -16.63 -27.21
CA LYS A 175 50.35 -16.03 -26.52
C LYS A 175 51.27 -17.10 -25.98
N ALA A 176 50.75 -18.20 -25.45
CA ALA A 176 51.52 -19.35 -24.97
C ALA A 176 52.20 -20.10 -26.13
N ASN A 177 51.57 -20.18 -27.30
CA ASN A 177 52.09 -20.86 -28.49
C ASN A 177 52.98 -19.97 -29.39
N GLY A 178 53.34 -18.77 -28.98
CA GLY A 178 54.26 -17.90 -29.70
C GLY A 178 53.70 -17.17 -30.94
N VAL A 179 52.36 -17.22 -31.19
CA VAL A 179 51.72 -16.58 -32.34
C VAL A 179 51.31 -15.14 -31.98
N ALA A 180 52.30 -14.26 -31.84
CA ALA A 180 52.18 -12.91 -31.29
C ALA A 180 51.28 -11.97 -32.13
N SER A 181 51.29 -12.07 -33.48
CA SER A 181 50.56 -11.14 -34.36
C SER A 181 49.04 -11.35 -34.29
N SER A 182 48.59 -12.61 -34.29
CA SER A 182 47.17 -12.99 -34.17
C SER A 182 46.61 -12.68 -32.77
N ALA A 183 47.43 -12.91 -31.74
CA ALA A 183 47.08 -12.57 -30.36
C ALA A 183 46.90 -11.04 -30.18
N LYS A 184 47.74 -10.21 -30.80
CA LYS A 184 47.68 -8.77 -30.72
C LYS A 184 46.42 -8.18 -31.39
N SER A 185 46.02 -8.71 -32.55
CA SER A 185 44.80 -8.25 -33.24
C SER A 185 43.55 -8.60 -32.44
N LYS A 186 43.46 -9.81 -31.89
CA LYS A 186 42.31 -10.23 -31.07
C LYS A 186 42.23 -9.52 -29.71
N LYS A 187 43.43 -9.17 -29.16
CA LYS A 187 43.48 -8.35 -27.93
C LYS A 187 42.89 -6.96 -28.13
N LYS A 188 43.14 -6.31 -29.27
CA LYS A 188 42.50 -5.03 -29.61
C LYS A 188 40.96 -5.14 -29.75
N VAL A 189 40.46 -6.29 -30.23
CA VAL A 189 39.01 -6.53 -30.30
C VAL A 189 38.44 -6.74 -28.90
N LEU A 190 39.16 -7.44 -28.04
CA LEU A 190 38.75 -7.66 -26.64
C LEU A 190 38.71 -6.31 -25.88
N GLU A 191 39.77 -5.47 -25.99
CA GLU A 191 39.80 -4.14 -25.40
C GLU A 191 38.62 -3.26 -25.85
N LYS A 192 38.24 -3.30 -27.14
CA LYS A 192 37.05 -2.59 -27.61
C LYS A 192 35.74 -3.15 -27.04
N LEU A 193 35.61 -4.47 -26.90
CA LEU A 193 34.44 -5.06 -26.30
C LEU A 193 34.35 -4.80 -24.79
N GLU A 194 35.49 -4.63 -24.11
CA GLU A 194 35.58 -4.18 -22.73
C GLU A 194 35.16 -2.71 -22.56
N ASP A 195 35.58 -1.84 -23.49
CA ASP A 195 35.19 -0.42 -23.52
C ASP A 195 33.69 -0.23 -23.84
N ASP A 196 33.15 -1.06 -24.74
CA ASP A 196 31.75 -1.08 -25.13
C ASP A 196 30.91 -2.08 -24.27
N ALA A 197 31.39 -2.42 -23.07
CA ALA A 197 30.73 -3.42 -22.24
C ALA A 197 29.33 -2.97 -21.80
N VAL A 198 28.35 -3.78 -22.14
CA VAL A 198 26.98 -3.59 -21.68
C VAL A 198 26.94 -3.86 -20.17
N GLU A 199 26.42 -2.93 -19.40
CA GLU A 199 26.23 -3.14 -17.96
C GLU A 199 25.24 -4.29 -17.74
N LYS A 200 25.56 -5.17 -16.78
CA LYS A 200 24.62 -6.19 -16.33
C LYS A 200 23.35 -5.48 -15.83
N PRO A 201 22.16 -5.84 -16.36
CA PRO A 201 20.94 -5.26 -15.83
C PRO A 201 20.87 -5.52 -14.33
N LYS A 202 20.62 -4.48 -13.56
CA LYS A 202 20.32 -4.62 -12.13
C LYS A 202 18.90 -5.17 -12.05
N LEU A 203 18.78 -6.50 -12.06
CA LEU A 203 17.51 -7.15 -11.79
C LEU A 203 16.95 -6.56 -10.51
N ARG A 204 15.67 -6.24 -10.52
CA ARG A 204 14.97 -5.78 -9.32
C ARG A 204 15.09 -6.90 -8.27
N GLU A 205 15.95 -6.69 -7.29
CA GLU A 205 15.98 -7.57 -6.13
C GLU A 205 14.77 -7.24 -5.27
N PRO A 206 14.00 -8.25 -4.82
CA PRO A 206 12.88 -7.99 -3.94
C PRO A 206 13.38 -7.27 -2.68
N THR A 207 12.77 -6.14 -2.37
CA THR A 207 13.14 -5.28 -1.25
C THR A 207 12.90 -5.97 0.10
N LEU A 208 11.91 -6.88 0.14
CA LEU A 208 11.58 -7.70 1.30
C LEU A 208 11.65 -9.18 0.93
N THR A 209 12.53 -9.91 1.59
CA THR A 209 12.75 -11.36 1.38
C THR A 209 12.60 -12.16 2.66
N PHE A 210 11.88 -11.62 3.65
CA PHE A 210 11.68 -12.30 4.92
C PHE A 210 10.58 -13.36 4.87
N GLN A 211 10.60 -14.26 5.84
CA GLN A 211 9.56 -15.23 6.08
C GLN A 211 9.15 -15.18 7.55
N PHE A 212 7.87 -15.39 7.81
CA PHE A 212 7.42 -15.61 9.18
C PHE A 212 7.88 -16.99 9.65
N PRO A 213 8.23 -17.14 10.95
CA PRO A 213 8.58 -18.43 11.52
C PRO A 213 7.49 -19.47 11.29
N GLU A 214 7.88 -20.73 11.20
CA GLU A 214 6.93 -21.84 11.18
C GLU A 214 6.08 -21.82 12.45
N CYS A 215 4.80 -22.07 12.32
CA CYS A 215 3.89 -22.15 13.45
C CYS A 215 3.46 -23.59 13.74
N SER A 216 3.26 -23.90 15.00
CA SER A 216 2.63 -25.14 15.42
C SER A 216 1.15 -25.11 15.04
N ARG A 217 0.69 -26.04 14.20
CA ARG A 217 -0.73 -26.16 13.85
C ARG A 217 -1.54 -26.59 15.06
N LEU A 218 -2.59 -25.84 15.37
CA LEU A 218 -3.54 -26.18 16.41
C LEU A 218 -4.78 -26.83 15.82
N ALA A 219 -5.41 -27.71 16.61
CA ALA A 219 -6.69 -28.30 16.21
C ALA A 219 -7.81 -27.25 16.26
N PRO A 220 -8.71 -27.20 15.26
CA PRO A 220 -9.90 -26.33 15.31
C PRO A 220 -10.85 -26.70 16.46
N PRO A 221 -11.60 -25.73 17.00
CA PRO A 221 -11.58 -24.31 16.68
C PRO A 221 -10.44 -23.55 17.38
N VAL A 222 -9.72 -22.69 16.67
CA VAL A 222 -8.62 -21.91 17.25
C VAL A 222 -9.12 -20.62 17.89
N MET A 223 -10.01 -19.90 17.21
CA MET A 223 -10.61 -18.66 17.72
C MET A 223 -12.08 -18.54 17.29
N PRO A 224 -13.02 -19.22 17.96
CA PRO A 224 -14.44 -19.06 17.73
C PRO A 224 -15.01 -17.83 18.41
N PHE A 225 -15.93 -17.17 17.72
CA PHE A 225 -16.83 -16.13 18.21
C PHE A 225 -18.20 -16.75 18.44
N GLU A 226 -18.75 -16.57 19.62
CA GLU A 226 -20.06 -17.11 20.02
C GLU A 226 -20.95 -15.94 20.43
N GLU A 227 -21.95 -15.63 19.58
CA GLU A 227 -22.98 -14.60 19.80
C GLU A 227 -22.40 -13.25 20.26
N VAL A 228 -21.29 -12.81 19.63
CA VAL A 228 -20.56 -11.63 20.06
C VAL A 228 -21.28 -10.37 19.64
N SER A 229 -21.65 -9.56 20.62
CA SER A 229 -22.14 -8.19 20.42
C SER A 229 -21.21 -7.21 21.14
N PHE A 230 -21.01 -6.03 20.52
CA PHE A 230 -20.10 -5.04 21.07
C PHE A 230 -20.58 -3.61 20.87
N SER A 231 -20.45 -2.81 21.93
CA SER A 231 -20.52 -1.34 21.87
C SER A 231 -19.48 -0.69 22.77
N TYR A 232 -18.96 0.46 22.37
CA TYR A 232 -18.05 1.24 23.23
C TYR A 232 -18.75 1.86 24.45
N SER A 233 -20.06 2.14 24.35
CA SER A 233 -20.85 2.70 25.44
C SER A 233 -21.38 1.63 26.41
N GLY A 234 -21.27 0.35 26.07
CA GLY A 234 -21.91 -0.76 26.80
C GLY A 234 -23.44 -0.83 26.63
N LYS A 235 -24.04 0.05 25.79
CA LYS A 235 -25.49 0.09 25.59
C LYS A 235 -25.87 -0.66 24.30
N LYS A 236 -26.98 -1.42 24.35
CA LYS A 236 -27.51 -2.15 23.17
C LYS A 236 -27.87 -1.22 22.00
N ALA A 237 -28.36 -0.02 22.29
CA ALA A 237 -28.75 0.94 21.25
C ALA A 237 -27.55 1.36 20.35
N ASP A 238 -26.34 1.35 20.91
CA ASP A 238 -25.11 1.79 20.26
C ASP A 238 -24.25 0.61 19.81
N HIS A 239 -24.84 -0.58 19.62
CA HIS A 239 -24.08 -1.75 19.15
C HIS A 239 -23.43 -1.46 17.79
N LEU A 240 -22.13 -1.66 17.74
CA LEU A 240 -21.33 -1.67 16.53
C LEU A 240 -21.43 -3.02 15.84
N TYR A 241 -21.51 -4.08 16.64
CA TYR A 241 -21.72 -5.45 16.22
C TYR A 241 -22.83 -6.10 17.01
N GLU A 242 -23.63 -6.92 16.33
CA GLU A 242 -24.74 -7.68 16.91
C GLU A 242 -24.64 -9.14 16.48
N ASP A 243 -24.64 -10.06 17.44
CA ASP A 243 -24.71 -11.52 17.26
C ASP A 243 -23.71 -12.09 16.24
N LEU A 244 -22.43 -11.76 16.37
CA LEU A 244 -21.40 -12.28 15.50
C LEU A 244 -21.05 -13.72 15.84
N ASN A 245 -21.18 -14.61 14.84
CA ASN A 245 -20.78 -16.00 14.88
C ASN A 245 -19.76 -16.26 13.79
N LEU A 246 -18.47 -16.20 14.14
CA LEU A 246 -17.33 -16.30 13.25
C LEU A 246 -16.31 -17.28 13.81
N GLY A 247 -15.36 -17.71 13.00
CA GLY A 247 -14.21 -18.51 13.46
C GLY A 247 -12.98 -18.27 12.61
N VAL A 248 -11.84 -18.22 13.26
CA VAL A 248 -10.53 -18.15 12.62
C VAL A 248 -9.71 -19.34 13.06
N ASP A 249 -9.21 -20.10 12.09
CA ASP A 249 -8.39 -21.29 12.29
C ASP A 249 -6.99 -21.10 11.64
N CYS A 250 -6.09 -22.06 11.81
CA CYS A 250 -4.73 -21.97 11.28
C CYS A 250 -4.63 -21.90 9.76
N ASP A 251 -5.63 -22.38 9.03
CA ASP A 251 -5.71 -22.34 7.57
C ASP A 251 -6.51 -21.16 7.02
N SER A 252 -7.10 -20.36 7.91
CA SER A 252 -7.88 -19.19 7.51
C SER A 252 -7.00 -18.12 6.85
N ARG A 253 -7.46 -17.60 5.71
CA ARG A 253 -6.88 -16.46 4.97
C ARG A 253 -7.99 -15.48 4.68
N VAL A 254 -8.27 -14.62 5.65
CA VAL A 254 -9.43 -13.74 5.65
C VAL A 254 -9.01 -12.31 5.33
N ALA A 255 -9.64 -11.70 4.33
CA ALA A 255 -9.63 -10.25 4.15
C ALA A 255 -10.90 -9.63 4.72
N LEU A 256 -10.76 -8.72 5.65
CA LEU A 256 -11.86 -7.96 6.25
C LEU A 256 -11.97 -6.61 5.52
N VAL A 257 -13.05 -6.43 4.78
CA VAL A 257 -13.32 -5.25 3.98
C VAL A 257 -14.58 -4.52 4.44
N GLY A 258 -14.73 -3.27 4.05
CA GLY A 258 -15.90 -2.45 4.37
C GLY A 258 -15.55 -0.98 4.52
N PRO A 259 -16.55 -0.09 4.63
CA PRO A 259 -16.34 1.35 4.74
C PRO A 259 -15.53 1.72 5.99
N ASN A 260 -14.91 2.91 5.96
CA ASN A 260 -14.22 3.42 7.13
C ASN A 260 -15.23 3.72 8.26
N GLY A 261 -14.86 3.30 9.47
CA GLY A 261 -15.72 3.45 10.64
C GLY A 261 -16.71 2.31 10.88
N CYS A 262 -16.80 1.30 9.99
CA CYS A 262 -17.68 0.12 10.20
C CYS A 262 -17.20 -0.82 11.31
N GLY A 263 -15.99 -0.59 11.87
CA GLY A 263 -15.49 -1.36 13.03
C GLY A 263 -14.36 -2.36 12.72
N LYS A 264 -13.77 -2.40 11.51
CA LYS A 264 -12.70 -3.36 11.14
C LYS A 264 -11.61 -3.50 12.22
N SER A 265 -10.99 -2.40 12.61
CA SER A 265 -9.97 -2.41 13.67
C SER A 265 -10.54 -2.79 15.05
N THR A 266 -11.83 -2.50 15.31
CA THR A 266 -12.50 -2.93 16.53
C THR A 266 -12.64 -4.45 16.57
N LEU A 267 -12.97 -5.09 15.44
CA LEU A 267 -13.04 -6.56 15.35
C LEU A 267 -11.66 -7.19 15.62
N LEU A 268 -10.58 -6.61 15.07
CA LEU A 268 -9.22 -7.07 15.36
C LEU A 268 -8.86 -6.91 16.85
N LYS A 269 -9.30 -5.83 17.51
CA LYS A 269 -9.10 -5.62 18.94
C LYS A 269 -9.91 -6.60 19.80
N LEU A 270 -11.10 -7.03 19.36
CA LEU A 270 -11.85 -8.11 19.99
C LEU A 270 -11.13 -9.46 19.82
N MET A 271 -10.55 -9.73 18.64
CA MET A 271 -9.73 -10.92 18.37
C MET A 271 -8.45 -10.94 19.21
N SER A 272 -7.76 -9.79 19.34
CA SER A 272 -6.54 -9.70 20.15
C SER A 272 -6.82 -9.83 21.65
N GLY A 273 -8.04 -9.50 22.09
CA GLY A 273 -8.44 -9.45 23.50
C GLY A 273 -8.14 -8.10 24.17
N GLU A 274 -7.79 -7.08 23.40
CA GLU A 274 -7.68 -5.70 23.86
C GLU A 274 -9.04 -5.11 24.25
N LEU A 275 -10.08 -5.57 23.59
CA LEU A 275 -11.48 -5.25 23.92
C LEU A 275 -12.21 -6.51 24.31
N THR A 276 -13.11 -6.39 25.28
CA THR A 276 -14.01 -7.45 25.70
C THR A 276 -15.38 -7.23 25.08
N PRO A 277 -16.05 -8.26 24.55
CA PRO A 277 -17.40 -8.12 24.00
C PRO A 277 -18.39 -7.69 25.10
N THR A 278 -19.44 -6.96 24.70
CA THR A 278 -20.53 -6.56 25.61
C THR A 278 -21.43 -7.76 25.92
N GLU A 279 -21.69 -8.60 24.92
CA GLU A 279 -22.44 -9.86 25.04
C GLU A 279 -21.70 -10.94 24.24
N GLY A 280 -21.90 -12.22 24.62
CA GLY A 280 -21.22 -13.34 24.00
C GLY A 280 -19.78 -13.53 24.44
N SER A 281 -19.00 -14.30 23.69
CA SER A 281 -17.59 -14.57 24.04
C SER A 281 -16.70 -14.79 22.81
N VAL A 282 -15.47 -14.28 22.87
CA VAL A 282 -14.39 -14.66 21.96
C VAL A 282 -13.48 -15.62 22.70
N LYS A 283 -13.54 -16.89 22.34
CA LYS A 283 -12.68 -17.92 22.92
C LYS A 283 -11.39 -18.00 22.12
N LYS A 284 -10.30 -18.31 22.80
CA LYS A 284 -9.00 -18.50 22.19
C LYS A 284 -8.38 -19.81 22.68
N HIS A 285 -7.86 -20.59 21.75
CA HIS A 285 -7.16 -21.82 22.12
C HIS A 285 -5.98 -21.48 23.06
N PRO A 286 -5.75 -22.23 24.18
CA PRO A 286 -4.73 -21.91 25.20
C PRO A 286 -3.32 -21.72 24.63
N HIS A 287 -2.97 -22.44 23.56
CA HIS A 287 -1.65 -22.37 22.91
C HIS A 287 -1.64 -21.41 21.70
N CYS A 288 -2.72 -20.65 21.45
CA CYS A 288 -2.77 -19.69 20.35
C CYS A 288 -1.94 -18.47 20.68
N SER A 289 -0.88 -18.25 19.90
CA SER A 289 -0.07 -17.03 19.91
C SER A 289 -0.53 -16.09 18.79
N LEU A 290 -0.85 -14.84 19.13
CA LEU A 290 -1.29 -13.83 18.18
C LEU A 290 -0.12 -12.90 17.81
N GLY A 291 0.08 -12.69 16.52
CA GLY A 291 0.89 -11.61 15.99
C GLY A 291 -0.01 -10.47 15.55
N LEU A 292 0.16 -9.28 16.11
CA LEU A 292 -0.64 -8.11 15.80
C LEU A 292 0.23 -7.05 15.15
N TYR A 293 -0.16 -6.60 13.97
CA TYR A 293 0.32 -5.40 13.30
C TYR A 293 -0.84 -4.43 13.15
N HIS A 294 -0.70 -3.21 13.63
CA HIS A 294 -1.71 -2.17 13.54
C HIS A 294 -1.06 -0.82 13.18
N GLN A 295 -1.87 0.15 12.82
CA GLN A 295 -1.42 1.48 12.39
C GLN A 295 -0.41 2.17 13.34
N HIS A 296 -0.48 1.87 14.66
CA HIS A 296 0.41 2.39 15.68
C HIS A 296 1.58 1.44 16.04
N SER A 297 1.82 0.40 15.22
CA SER A 297 2.92 -0.54 15.50
C SER A 297 4.31 0.10 15.39
N THR A 298 4.42 1.24 14.73
CA THR A 298 5.64 2.04 14.65
C THR A 298 5.84 2.99 15.85
N ASP A 299 4.82 3.24 16.67
CA ASP A 299 4.91 4.14 17.84
C ASP A 299 5.81 3.56 18.96
N VAL A 300 6.05 2.25 18.93
CA VAL A 300 6.95 1.55 19.86
C VAL A 300 8.42 1.80 19.52
N LEU A 301 8.73 2.32 18.33
CA LEU A 301 10.09 2.54 17.88
C LEU A 301 10.72 3.74 18.59
N ASP A 302 11.91 3.54 19.11
CA ASP A 302 12.74 4.61 19.69
C ASP A 302 13.43 5.37 18.56
N LEU A 303 12.89 6.54 18.20
CA LEU A 303 13.34 7.31 17.02
C LEU A 303 14.80 7.79 17.13
N ASP A 304 15.33 7.90 18.34
CA ASP A 304 16.72 8.32 18.59
C ASP A 304 17.70 7.14 18.46
N MET A 305 17.19 5.91 18.45
CA MET A 305 17.98 4.70 18.34
C MET A 305 18.05 4.19 16.90
N ALA A 306 19.17 3.58 16.52
CA ALA A 306 19.29 2.91 15.22
C ALA A 306 18.63 1.51 15.25
N PRO A 307 18.20 0.97 14.08
CA PRO A 307 17.54 -0.34 13.98
C PRO A 307 18.31 -1.48 14.65
N LEU A 308 19.60 -1.58 14.41
CA LEU A 308 20.42 -2.68 14.95
C LEU A 308 20.46 -2.72 16.48
N PRO A 309 20.86 -1.65 17.19
CA PRO A 309 20.82 -1.63 18.65
C PRO A 309 19.39 -1.74 19.21
N PHE A 310 18.40 -1.19 18.53
CA PHE A 310 17.00 -1.30 18.94
C PHE A 310 16.54 -2.77 18.93
N MET A 311 16.77 -3.52 17.85
CA MET A 311 16.40 -4.93 17.76
C MET A 311 17.11 -5.77 18.83
N ARG A 312 18.39 -5.51 19.12
CA ARG A 312 19.12 -6.16 20.21
C ARG A 312 18.58 -5.83 21.59
N LYS A 313 18.08 -4.62 21.82
CA LYS A 313 17.42 -4.21 23.05
C LYS A 313 16.08 -4.93 23.24
N MET A 314 15.29 -5.03 22.17
CA MET A 314 13.98 -5.70 22.19
C MET A 314 14.08 -7.22 22.32
N PHE A 315 15.16 -7.81 21.77
CA PHE A 315 15.44 -9.25 21.79
C PHE A 315 16.81 -9.53 22.44
N PRO A 316 16.88 -9.42 23.76
CA PRO A 316 18.17 -9.48 24.48
C PRO A 316 18.84 -10.86 24.37
N PRO A 317 20.18 -10.92 24.42
CA PRO A 317 20.98 -12.13 24.20
C PRO A 317 20.71 -13.26 25.20
N ASP A 318 20.15 -12.97 26.36
CA ASP A 318 19.75 -13.97 27.36
C ASP A 318 18.66 -14.92 26.82
N LYS A 319 17.78 -14.38 25.98
CA LYS A 319 16.67 -15.12 25.34
C LYS A 319 16.98 -15.47 23.88
N PHE A 320 17.69 -14.61 23.18
CA PHE A 320 18.00 -14.75 21.75
C PHE A 320 19.51 -14.71 21.52
N LYS A 321 20.18 -15.88 21.56
CA LYS A 321 21.64 -16.02 21.37
C LYS A 321 22.03 -15.79 19.91
N LYS A 322 21.92 -14.55 19.41
CA LYS A 322 22.26 -14.16 18.04
C LYS A 322 23.45 -13.22 18.01
N THR A 323 24.38 -13.46 17.07
CA THR A 323 25.55 -12.58 16.86
C THR A 323 25.14 -11.27 16.18
N GLU A 324 26.01 -10.27 16.22
CA GLU A 324 25.76 -9.01 15.52
C GLU A 324 25.67 -9.21 13.99
N GLU A 325 26.50 -10.07 13.44
CA GLU A 325 26.47 -10.43 12.00
C GLU A 325 25.11 -11.01 11.59
N TRP A 326 24.55 -11.88 12.46
CA TRP A 326 23.21 -12.43 12.23
C TRP A 326 22.16 -11.31 12.21
N TRP A 327 22.20 -10.36 13.14
CA TRP A 327 21.28 -9.24 13.17
C TRP A 327 21.39 -8.34 11.93
N ARG A 328 22.61 -8.10 11.45
CA ARG A 328 22.86 -7.37 10.22
C ARG A 328 22.27 -8.08 9.00
N GLY A 329 22.49 -9.39 8.89
CA GLY A 329 21.88 -10.23 7.86
C GLY A 329 20.35 -10.24 7.94
N TYR A 330 19.82 -10.35 9.16
CA TYR A 330 18.38 -10.33 9.39
C TYR A 330 17.73 -9.02 8.94
N LEU A 331 18.30 -7.87 9.34
CA LEU A 331 17.81 -6.57 8.90
C LEU A 331 17.93 -6.36 7.37
N ALA A 332 18.95 -6.97 6.75
CA ALA A 332 19.09 -6.92 5.30
C ALA A 332 17.92 -7.61 4.57
N LEU A 333 17.31 -8.66 5.14
CA LEU A 333 16.10 -9.31 4.59
C LEU A 333 14.91 -8.36 4.53
N PHE A 334 14.90 -7.31 5.38
CA PHE A 334 13.90 -6.25 5.40
C PHE A 334 14.33 -5.01 4.60
N GLY A 335 15.36 -5.14 3.76
CA GLY A 335 15.80 -4.09 2.85
C GLY A 335 16.63 -2.97 3.49
N PHE A 336 17.26 -3.20 4.66
CA PHE A 336 18.11 -2.21 5.30
C PHE A 336 19.57 -2.32 4.86
N SER A 337 20.11 -1.26 4.26
CA SER A 337 21.54 -1.14 3.98
C SER A 337 22.35 -1.05 5.29
N LYS A 338 23.66 -1.29 5.18
CA LYS A 338 24.57 -1.17 6.35
C LYS A 338 24.51 0.19 7.02
N GLU A 339 24.36 1.25 6.23
CA GLU A 339 24.25 2.63 6.70
C GLU A 339 22.93 2.85 7.45
N GLN A 340 21.81 2.42 6.88
CA GLN A 340 20.48 2.54 7.50
C GLN A 340 20.37 1.74 8.81
N GLN A 341 21.05 0.60 8.92
CA GLN A 341 21.09 -0.19 10.16
C GLN A 341 21.74 0.55 11.33
N GLY A 342 22.62 1.51 11.03
CA GLY A 342 23.35 2.33 12.02
C GLY A 342 22.81 3.76 12.19
N SER A 343 21.86 4.19 11.36
CA SER A 343 21.30 5.54 11.41
C SER A 343 20.08 5.59 12.34
N PRO A 344 19.84 6.69 13.08
CA PRO A 344 18.65 6.85 13.92
C PRO A 344 17.35 6.61 13.15
N MET A 345 16.39 5.89 13.75
CA MET A 345 15.11 5.56 13.12
C MET A 345 14.26 6.80 12.79
N GLY A 346 14.49 7.93 13.46
CA GLY A 346 13.86 9.21 13.12
C GLY A 346 14.25 9.75 11.75
N MET A 347 15.39 9.33 11.18
CA MET A 347 15.83 9.69 9.82
C MET A 347 15.29 8.77 8.73
N LEU A 348 14.65 7.66 9.12
CA LEU A 348 14.07 6.70 8.21
C LEU A 348 12.68 7.15 7.74
N SER A 349 12.31 6.76 6.51
CA SER A 349 10.96 6.98 6.01
C SER A 349 9.92 6.15 6.79
N ASP A 350 8.64 6.52 6.71
CA ASP A 350 7.54 5.77 7.35
C ASP A 350 7.50 4.32 6.88
N GLY A 351 7.72 4.07 5.58
CA GLY A 351 7.81 2.72 5.04
C GLY A 351 8.98 1.92 5.60
N GLN A 352 10.14 2.54 5.81
CA GLN A 352 11.27 1.88 6.46
C GLN A 352 10.96 1.58 7.92
N ARG A 353 10.31 2.48 8.66
CA ARG A 353 9.87 2.23 10.04
C ARG A 353 8.87 1.07 10.11
N SER A 354 7.92 0.99 9.18
CA SER A 354 7.00 -0.14 9.06
C SER A 354 7.73 -1.47 8.85
N ARG A 355 8.80 -1.49 8.05
CA ARG A 355 9.62 -2.70 7.86
C ARG A 355 10.33 -3.16 9.15
N ILE A 356 10.71 -2.23 10.05
CA ILE A 356 11.25 -2.62 11.37
C ILE A 356 10.16 -3.27 12.22
N ALA A 357 8.93 -2.74 12.19
CA ALA A 357 7.81 -3.34 12.90
C ALA A 357 7.51 -4.77 12.38
N PHE A 358 7.60 -5.01 11.07
CA PHE A 358 7.54 -6.37 10.51
C PHE A 358 8.71 -7.24 10.94
N ALA A 359 9.92 -6.69 11.02
CA ALA A 359 11.07 -7.44 11.53
C ALA A 359 10.86 -7.86 12.98
N MET A 360 10.27 -7.00 13.81
CA MET A 360 9.90 -7.37 15.19
C MET A 360 8.83 -8.46 15.25
N LEU A 361 7.82 -8.36 14.39
CA LEU A 361 6.74 -9.35 14.31
C LEU A 361 7.27 -10.71 13.89
N ALA A 362 8.14 -10.76 12.88
CA ALA A 362 8.73 -11.99 12.35
C ALA A 362 9.80 -12.62 13.26
N MET A 363 10.16 -11.99 14.39
CA MET A 363 11.08 -12.58 15.38
C MET A 363 10.41 -13.60 16.31
N LYS A 364 9.08 -13.62 16.36
CA LYS A 364 8.32 -14.50 17.25
C LYS A 364 7.48 -15.48 16.45
N GLU A 365 7.24 -16.64 17.03
CA GLU A 365 6.31 -17.61 16.48
C GLU A 365 4.88 -17.18 16.80
N HIS A 366 4.03 -17.16 15.79
CA HIS A 366 2.62 -16.83 15.89
C HIS A 366 1.76 -17.93 15.29
N THR A 367 0.58 -18.16 15.85
CA THR A 367 -0.41 -19.09 15.30
C THR A 367 -1.37 -18.36 14.36
N VAL A 368 -1.72 -17.12 14.70
CA VAL A 368 -2.60 -16.27 13.88
C VAL A 368 -1.99 -14.87 13.79
N LEU A 369 -1.94 -14.33 12.58
CA LEU A 369 -1.56 -12.95 12.31
C LEU A 369 -2.80 -12.09 12.10
N LEU A 370 -2.87 -10.99 12.82
CA LEU A 370 -3.86 -9.93 12.69
C LEU A 370 -3.16 -8.69 12.11
N LEU A 371 -3.49 -8.32 10.89
CA LEU A 371 -2.81 -7.25 10.15
C LEU A 371 -3.81 -6.14 9.82
N ASP A 372 -3.65 -4.97 10.43
CA ASP A 372 -4.49 -3.79 10.20
C ASP A 372 -3.75 -2.77 9.32
N GLU A 373 -4.19 -2.64 8.06
CA GLU A 373 -3.62 -1.77 7.03
C GLU A 373 -2.08 -1.89 6.88
N PRO A 374 -1.55 -3.10 6.65
CA PRO A 374 -0.11 -3.34 6.64
C PRO A 374 0.61 -2.74 5.42
N THR A 375 -0.13 -2.35 4.39
CA THR A 375 0.41 -1.76 3.16
C THR A 375 0.64 -0.25 3.22
N ASN A 376 0.09 0.41 4.24
CA ASN A 376 0.26 1.85 4.39
C ASN A 376 1.75 2.22 4.44
N HIS A 377 2.16 3.17 3.61
CA HIS A 377 3.54 3.66 3.47
C HIS A 377 4.55 2.65 2.89
N LEU A 378 4.13 1.45 2.48
CA LEU A 378 5.02 0.49 1.81
C LEU A 378 5.08 0.79 0.30
N ASP A 379 6.28 0.66 -0.27
CA ASP A 379 6.46 0.67 -1.71
C ASP A 379 5.95 -0.64 -2.36
N VAL A 380 5.78 -0.63 -3.67
CA VAL A 380 5.23 -1.76 -4.44
C VAL A 380 6.01 -3.06 -4.18
N ASP A 381 7.34 -2.98 -4.15
CA ASP A 381 8.21 -4.14 -3.98
C ASP A 381 8.08 -4.70 -2.55
N ALA A 382 7.91 -3.82 -1.55
CA ALA A 382 7.68 -4.23 -0.17
C ALA A 382 6.31 -4.90 0.03
N VAL A 383 5.27 -4.42 -0.66
CA VAL A 383 3.94 -5.07 -0.65
C VAL A 383 4.03 -6.48 -1.23
N ASP A 384 4.75 -6.67 -2.33
CA ASP A 384 4.96 -7.99 -2.93
C ASP A 384 5.74 -8.93 -2.01
N GLY A 385 6.80 -8.43 -1.36
CA GLY A 385 7.54 -9.19 -0.37
C GLY A 385 6.69 -9.60 0.83
N LEU A 386 5.83 -8.68 1.32
CA LEU A 386 4.88 -8.96 2.39
C LEU A 386 3.85 -10.02 1.96
N ALA A 387 3.30 -9.90 0.76
CA ALA A 387 2.36 -10.89 0.21
C ALA A 387 3.00 -12.29 0.12
N ALA A 388 4.25 -12.37 -0.34
CA ALA A 388 5.00 -13.63 -0.40
C ALA A 388 5.23 -14.22 1.01
N ALA A 389 5.60 -13.38 1.99
CA ALA A 389 5.78 -13.81 3.38
C ALA A 389 4.47 -14.33 4.00
N ILE A 390 3.33 -13.66 3.75
CA ILE A 390 2.02 -14.09 4.25
C ILE A 390 1.58 -15.40 3.57
N LYS A 391 1.81 -15.56 2.26
CA LYS A 391 1.53 -16.83 1.55
C LYS A 391 2.31 -18.01 2.12
N GLY A 392 3.58 -17.78 2.47
CA GLY A 392 4.45 -18.80 3.07
C GLY A 392 4.15 -19.11 4.53
N PHE A 393 3.36 -18.29 5.20
CA PHE A 393 3.03 -18.48 6.61
C PHE A 393 2.08 -19.65 6.84
N GLY A 394 2.42 -20.55 7.76
CA GLY A 394 1.65 -21.78 8.05
C GLY A 394 0.45 -21.59 8.99
N GLY A 395 0.29 -20.42 9.62
CA GLY A 395 -0.78 -20.10 10.56
C GLY A 395 -1.93 -19.31 9.94
N GLY A 396 -2.96 -18.98 10.70
CA GLY A 396 -4.13 -18.18 10.26
C GLY A 396 -3.76 -16.72 10.01
N VAL A 397 -4.46 -16.08 9.08
CA VAL A 397 -4.28 -14.64 8.78
C VAL A 397 -5.62 -13.95 8.68
N VAL A 398 -5.76 -12.85 9.40
CA VAL A 398 -6.86 -11.89 9.21
C VAL A 398 -6.24 -10.56 8.81
N LEU A 399 -6.57 -10.11 7.62
CA LEU A 399 -6.03 -8.92 6.98
C LEU A 399 -7.11 -7.87 6.81
N VAL A 400 -6.92 -6.68 7.36
CA VAL A 400 -7.65 -5.47 6.97
C VAL A 400 -6.77 -4.73 5.99
N SER A 401 -7.23 -4.52 4.77
CA SER A 401 -6.51 -3.75 3.78
C SER A 401 -7.46 -3.10 2.77
N HIS A 402 -7.01 -2.00 2.20
CA HIS A 402 -7.65 -1.31 1.08
C HIS A 402 -6.90 -1.55 -0.24
N ASP A 403 -5.85 -2.36 -0.22
CA ASP A 403 -5.08 -2.78 -1.38
C ASP A 403 -5.70 -4.04 -2.00
N PHE A 404 -6.36 -3.88 -3.16
CA PHE A 404 -6.99 -4.97 -3.91
C PHE A 404 -6.00 -6.06 -4.28
N ARG A 405 -4.77 -5.68 -4.65
CA ARG A 405 -3.73 -6.60 -5.07
C ARG A 405 -3.24 -7.48 -3.94
N LEU A 406 -2.98 -6.90 -2.75
CA LEU A 406 -2.61 -7.68 -1.59
C LEU A 406 -3.73 -8.66 -1.20
N ILE A 407 -4.98 -8.19 -1.19
CA ILE A 407 -6.14 -9.03 -0.89
C ILE A 407 -6.23 -10.19 -1.88
N ASP A 408 -6.14 -9.93 -3.19
CA ASP A 408 -6.20 -10.94 -4.25
C ASP A 408 -5.10 -11.99 -4.11
N GLN A 409 -3.89 -11.54 -3.74
CA GLN A 409 -2.77 -12.44 -3.58
C GLN A 409 -2.83 -13.34 -2.35
N VAL A 410 -3.46 -12.89 -1.26
CA VAL A 410 -3.34 -13.50 0.07
C VAL A 410 -4.62 -14.16 0.56
N ALA A 411 -5.78 -13.53 0.30
CA ALA A 411 -7.04 -13.92 0.91
C ALA A 411 -7.77 -15.02 0.11
N ASN A 412 -8.26 -16.02 0.83
CA ASN A 412 -9.15 -17.05 0.29
C ASN A 412 -10.61 -16.76 0.64
N GLU A 413 -10.85 -15.96 1.68
CA GLU A 413 -12.17 -15.57 2.14
C GLU A 413 -12.24 -14.05 2.28
N ILE A 414 -13.35 -13.46 1.88
CA ILE A 414 -13.62 -12.03 2.06
C ILE A 414 -14.77 -11.89 3.06
N TRP A 415 -14.53 -11.14 4.12
CA TRP A 415 -15.52 -10.80 5.12
C TRP A 415 -15.89 -9.33 4.98
N VAL A 416 -17.15 -9.06 4.68
CA VAL A 416 -17.67 -7.69 4.53
C VAL A 416 -18.29 -7.22 5.83
N CYS A 417 -17.71 -6.13 6.35
CA CYS A 417 -18.19 -5.47 7.56
C CYS A 417 -19.20 -4.38 7.18
N GLU A 418 -20.48 -4.62 7.45
CA GLU A 418 -21.59 -3.69 7.17
C GLU A 418 -22.80 -3.94 8.07
N LYS A 419 -23.64 -2.92 8.26
CA LYS A 419 -24.94 -3.03 8.96
C LYS A 419 -24.86 -3.74 10.32
N LYS A 420 -23.88 -3.37 11.14
CA LYS A 420 -23.61 -3.94 12.48
C LYS A 420 -23.25 -5.43 12.46
N GLY A 421 -22.85 -5.97 11.34
CA GLY A 421 -22.49 -7.38 11.20
C GLY A 421 -21.30 -7.60 10.32
N VAL A 422 -20.88 -8.85 10.24
CA VAL A 422 -19.81 -9.32 9.35
C VAL A 422 -20.37 -10.51 8.57
N ARG A 423 -20.38 -10.40 7.24
CA ARG A 423 -20.84 -11.50 6.38
C ARG A 423 -19.69 -12.01 5.49
N LYS A 424 -19.67 -13.32 5.26
CA LYS A 424 -18.80 -13.92 4.25
C LYS A 424 -19.30 -13.57 2.85
N TYR A 425 -18.43 -13.01 2.02
CA TYR A 425 -18.74 -12.69 0.62
C TYR A 425 -18.53 -13.94 -0.25
N GLN A 426 -19.48 -14.21 -1.16
CA GLN A 426 -19.41 -15.32 -2.10
C GLN A 426 -18.79 -14.82 -3.42
N GLY A 427 -17.48 -14.79 -3.51
CA GLY A 427 -16.73 -14.32 -4.68
C GLY A 427 -15.33 -13.86 -4.32
N ASP A 428 -14.59 -13.49 -5.35
CA ASP A 428 -13.24 -12.90 -5.23
C ASP A 428 -13.31 -11.36 -5.04
N ILE A 429 -12.16 -10.75 -4.80
CA ILE A 429 -12.05 -9.31 -4.58
C ILE A 429 -12.40 -8.51 -5.85
N HIS A 430 -12.17 -9.09 -7.04
CA HIS A 430 -12.52 -8.44 -8.31
C HIS A 430 -14.04 -8.42 -8.53
N ALA A 431 -14.74 -9.49 -8.14
CA ALA A 431 -16.21 -9.52 -8.16
C ALA A 431 -16.78 -8.49 -7.16
N TYR A 432 -16.18 -8.38 -5.98
CA TYR A 432 -16.54 -7.37 -4.98
C TYR A 432 -16.32 -5.95 -5.51
N LYS A 433 -15.17 -5.67 -6.14
CA LYS A 433 -14.89 -4.37 -6.79
C LYS A 433 -15.95 -4.00 -7.84
N LYS A 434 -16.36 -4.97 -8.67
CA LYS A 434 -17.43 -4.77 -9.67
C LYS A 434 -18.78 -4.49 -9.02
N GLU A 435 -19.09 -5.14 -7.89
CA GLU A 435 -20.32 -4.86 -7.13
C GLU A 435 -20.33 -3.45 -6.56
N LEU A 436 -19.18 -3.01 -5.98
CA LEU A 436 -19.01 -1.64 -5.48
C LEU A 436 -19.22 -0.61 -6.61
N ALA A 437 -18.58 -0.82 -7.75
CA ALA A 437 -18.74 0.07 -8.92
C ALA A 437 -20.20 0.15 -9.40
N LYS A 438 -20.94 -0.96 -9.39
CA LYS A 438 -22.38 -0.97 -9.73
C LYS A 438 -23.23 -0.23 -8.70
N LYS A 439 -22.97 -0.42 -7.40
CA LYS A 439 -23.67 0.33 -6.33
C LYS A 439 -23.49 1.84 -6.50
N MET A 440 -22.27 2.27 -6.82
CA MET A 440 -21.99 3.69 -7.02
C MET A 440 -22.64 4.27 -8.27
N ALA A 441 -22.72 3.47 -9.35
CA ALA A 441 -23.42 3.91 -10.57
C ALA A 441 -24.94 4.11 -10.34
N THR A 442 -25.54 3.29 -9.46
CA THR A 442 -26.97 3.43 -9.08
C THR A 442 -27.24 4.60 -8.16
N HIS A 443 -26.26 5.08 -7.41
CA HIS A 443 -26.37 6.32 -6.61
C HIS A 443 -26.06 7.61 -7.40
N LYS A 444 -25.75 7.48 -8.71
CA LYS A 444 -25.54 8.64 -9.61
C LYS A 444 -26.86 9.26 -10.13
N VAL A 445 -28.04 8.79 -9.72
CA VAL A 445 -29.37 9.33 -10.11
C VAL A 445 -29.92 10.25 -9.05
#